data_c33e5b497501b3bec9f4355bed57fe94
#
_entry.id   c33e5b497501b3bec9f4355bed57fe94
#
_cell.length_a   1.000
_cell.length_b   1.000
_cell.length_c   1.000
_cell.angle_alpha   90.00
_cell.angle_beta   90.00
_cell.angle_gamma   90.00
#
_symmetry.space_group_name_H-M   'P 1'
#
loop_
_entity.id
_entity.type
_entity.pdbx_description
1 polymer ?
#
loop_
_entity_poly.entity_id
_entity_poly.type
_entity_poly.pdbx_seq_one_letter_code
_entity_poly.pdbx_strand_id
1 'polypeptide(L)'
;AFAATNVIVTPLQGSVGITMEEYMKRVVEEAYQNKAGLVVFTMDTPGGLVTSMRAMTSFLLDAPLPVVMWVAPEGARAASAGAFLLQAAHVAVMAPGTNVGAAHPVVASGKDVPDEEMKRKITNDLAAHMRSLAQVRGRNAEVVEKMVTESLSLTAYEAHKEKVVDFLAADIDELLENLEGWKVDVRGDKRALSLKSYQVINVEMTPRERMLQLLSDPNVAYLLLTAGIFAIVLEVLSPGGFILGTAGAVMVLMGAYGLRMLPFNWAGLILLLAGIVV
;
A
#
# COMPACT_ATOMS: atom_id res chain seq x y z
N ALA A 1 -16.82 -14.11 -32.00
CA ALA A 1 -15.76 -13.34 -31.40
C ALA A 1 -15.78 -13.67 -29.91
N PHE A 2 -14.65 -14.12 -29.34
CA PHE A 2 -14.51 -14.27 -27.90
C PHE A 2 -14.54 -12.87 -27.28
N ALA A 3 -15.29 -12.67 -26.20
CA ALA A 3 -15.30 -11.41 -25.49
C ALA A 3 -13.87 -11.14 -24.95
N ALA A 4 -13.39 -9.92 -25.11
CA ALA A 4 -12.08 -9.53 -24.60
C ALA A 4 -12.08 -9.60 -23.05
N THR A 5 -11.00 -10.10 -22.50
CA THR A 5 -10.81 -10.15 -21.05
C THR A 5 -10.50 -8.75 -20.51
N ASN A 6 -11.30 -8.23 -19.60
CA ASN A 6 -11.03 -6.96 -18.95
C ASN A 6 -9.86 -7.13 -17.96
N VAL A 7 -8.82 -6.32 -18.13
CA VAL A 7 -7.66 -6.21 -17.25
C VAL A 7 -7.72 -4.86 -16.56
N ILE A 8 -7.92 -4.87 -15.27
CA ILE A 8 -7.91 -3.62 -14.49
C ILE A 8 -6.47 -3.29 -14.13
N VAL A 9 -6.01 -2.10 -14.49
CA VAL A 9 -4.68 -1.59 -14.10
C VAL A 9 -4.87 -0.36 -13.23
N THR A 10 -4.18 -0.33 -12.09
CA THR A 10 -4.40 0.69 -11.08
C THR A 10 -3.15 0.94 -10.24
N PRO A 11 -2.84 2.21 -9.88
CA PRO A 11 -1.69 2.51 -9.04
C PRO A 11 -1.96 2.16 -7.57
N LEU A 12 -0.94 1.64 -6.88
CA LEU A 12 -0.90 1.42 -5.44
C LEU A 12 0.34 2.14 -4.89
N GLN A 13 0.23 3.46 -4.72
CA GLN A 13 1.37 4.34 -4.45
C GLN A 13 1.28 5.07 -3.12
N GLY A 14 2.43 5.30 -2.47
CA GLY A 14 2.53 6.00 -1.21
C GLY A 14 2.47 5.09 0.02
N SER A 15 2.16 5.65 1.20
CA SER A 15 2.20 4.94 2.46
C SER A 15 1.06 3.91 2.59
N VAL A 16 1.40 2.69 3.03
CA VAL A 16 0.42 1.64 3.35
C VAL A 16 -0.36 2.03 4.61
N GLY A 17 -1.64 2.30 4.42
CA GLY A 17 -2.55 2.74 5.47
C GLY A 17 -3.98 2.35 5.18
N ILE A 18 -4.93 2.79 6.02
CA ILE A 18 -6.37 2.45 5.89
C ILE A 18 -6.91 2.88 4.53
N THR A 19 -6.55 4.07 4.04
CA THR A 19 -7.03 4.56 2.74
C THR A 19 -6.59 3.66 1.60
N MET A 20 -5.32 3.23 1.59
CA MET A 20 -4.80 2.31 0.58
C MET A 20 -5.45 0.94 0.68
N GLU A 21 -5.72 0.45 1.91
CA GLU A 21 -6.44 -0.79 2.17
C GLU A 21 -7.86 -0.75 1.61
N GLU A 22 -8.63 0.29 1.92
CA GLU A 22 -10.00 0.49 1.42
C GLU A 22 -10.03 0.61 -0.11
N TYR A 23 -9.11 1.37 -0.67
CA TYR A 23 -8.95 1.52 -2.11
C TYR A 23 -8.66 0.17 -2.81
N MET A 24 -7.70 -0.60 -2.32
CA MET A 24 -7.35 -1.91 -2.88
C MET A 24 -8.56 -2.85 -2.85
N LYS A 25 -9.27 -2.93 -1.72
CA LYS A 25 -10.47 -3.75 -1.57
C LYS A 25 -11.56 -3.34 -2.55
N ARG A 26 -11.85 -2.04 -2.63
CA ARG A 26 -12.86 -1.51 -3.57
C ARG A 26 -12.55 -1.89 -5.01
N VAL A 27 -11.30 -1.68 -5.47
CA VAL A 27 -10.90 -1.99 -6.84
C VAL A 27 -11.08 -3.48 -7.15
N VAL A 28 -10.63 -4.36 -6.25
CA VAL A 28 -10.76 -5.82 -6.45
C VAL A 28 -12.22 -6.26 -6.43
N GLU A 29 -13.05 -5.72 -5.54
CA GLU A 29 -14.47 -6.03 -5.46
C GLU A 29 -15.22 -5.54 -6.71
N GLU A 30 -14.99 -4.30 -7.15
CA GLU A 30 -15.57 -3.74 -8.38
C GLU A 30 -15.12 -4.54 -9.61
N ALA A 31 -13.84 -4.91 -9.70
CA ALA A 31 -13.33 -5.76 -10.78
C ALA A 31 -14.02 -7.11 -10.82
N TYR A 32 -14.22 -7.74 -9.66
CA TYR A 32 -14.93 -9.02 -9.56
C TYR A 32 -16.39 -8.91 -9.99
N GLN A 33 -17.11 -7.89 -9.52
CA GLN A 33 -18.51 -7.64 -9.90
C GLN A 33 -18.66 -7.39 -11.41
N ASN A 34 -17.69 -6.69 -12.01
CA ASN A 34 -17.65 -6.41 -13.45
C ASN A 34 -17.01 -7.54 -14.27
N LYS A 35 -16.78 -8.72 -13.67
CA LYS A 35 -16.23 -9.91 -14.33
C LYS A 35 -14.89 -9.66 -15.04
N ALA A 36 -14.04 -8.83 -14.44
CA ALA A 36 -12.68 -8.66 -14.92
C ALA A 36 -11.90 -9.99 -14.78
N GLY A 37 -10.96 -10.23 -15.69
CA GLY A 37 -10.10 -11.42 -15.66
C GLY A 37 -9.02 -11.37 -14.60
N LEU A 38 -8.47 -10.17 -14.35
CA LEU A 38 -7.47 -9.91 -13.33
C LEU A 38 -7.38 -8.42 -12.99
N VAL A 39 -6.73 -8.15 -11.85
CA VAL A 39 -6.32 -6.79 -11.44
C VAL A 39 -4.80 -6.73 -11.37
N VAL A 40 -4.21 -5.70 -11.95
CA VAL A 40 -2.78 -5.37 -11.86
C VAL A 40 -2.64 -4.11 -11.03
N PHE A 41 -1.97 -4.20 -9.89
CA PHE A 41 -1.56 -3.05 -9.11
C PHE A 41 -0.13 -2.66 -9.46
N THR A 42 0.07 -1.44 -9.99
CA THR A 42 1.41 -0.86 -10.14
C THR A 42 1.84 -0.27 -8.81
N MET A 43 2.82 -0.91 -8.16
CA MET A 43 3.18 -0.62 -6.78
C MET A 43 4.45 0.21 -6.67
N ASP A 44 4.37 1.31 -5.90
CA ASP A 44 5.51 2.08 -5.42
C ASP A 44 5.22 2.57 -3.98
N THR A 45 5.83 1.92 -2.99
CA THR A 45 5.56 2.22 -1.58
C THR A 45 6.82 2.16 -0.71
N PRO A 46 7.00 3.13 0.20
CA PRO A 46 8.02 3.06 1.25
C PRO A 46 7.63 2.11 2.40
N GLY A 47 6.42 1.57 2.40
CA GLY A 47 5.84 0.80 3.49
C GLY A 47 4.75 1.55 4.24
N GLY A 48 4.49 1.17 5.50
CA GLY A 48 3.48 1.82 6.31
C GLY A 48 3.02 0.96 7.50
N LEU A 49 1.74 1.01 7.82
CA LEU A 49 1.20 0.41 9.04
C LEU A 49 1.11 -1.11 8.94
N VAL A 50 1.63 -1.79 9.95
CA VAL A 50 1.56 -3.26 10.07
C VAL A 50 0.11 -3.75 10.11
N THR A 51 -0.80 -3.03 10.76
CA THR A 51 -2.23 -3.39 10.83
C THR A 51 -2.87 -3.41 9.44
N SER A 52 -2.69 -2.36 8.65
CA SER A 52 -3.21 -2.29 7.28
C SER A 52 -2.51 -3.29 6.36
N MET A 53 -1.19 -3.47 6.48
CA MET A 53 -0.45 -4.51 5.75
C MET A 53 -1.04 -5.90 5.99
N ARG A 54 -1.32 -6.27 7.26
CA ARG A 54 -1.94 -7.56 7.59
C ARG A 54 -3.35 -7.71 7.02
N ALA A 55 -4.17 -6.67 7.10
CA ALA A 55 -5.51 -6.68 6.53
C ALA A 55 -5.46 -6.84 5.01
N MET A 56 -4.55 -6.13 4.33
CA MET A 56 -4.36 -6.22 2.88
C MET A 56 -3.81 -7.58 2.44
N THR A 57 -2.81 -8.13 3.14
CA THR A 57 -2.27 -9.46 2.81
C THR A 57 -3.30 -10.56 3.01
N SER A 58 -4.08 -10.50 4.10
CA SER A 58 -5.19 -11.43 4.33
C SER A 58 -6.24 -11.35 3.22
N PHE A 59 -6.60 -10.14 2.80
CA PHE A 59 -7.53 -9.93 1.69
C PHE A 59 -6.98 -10.47 0.35
N LEU A 60 -5.69 -10.26 0.06
CA LEU A 60 -5.04 -10.77 -1.15
C LEU A 60 -4.99 -12.30 -1.21
N LEU A 61 -4.81 -12.96 -0.07
CA LEU A 61 -4.83 -14.43 0.01
C LEU A 61 -6.22 -14.98 -0.33
N ASP A 62 -7.28 -14.26 0.05
CA ASP A 62 -8.67 -14.63 -0.20
C ASP A 62 -9.34 -13.85 -1.35
N ALA A 63 -8.56 -13.21 -2.21
CA ALA A 63 -9.13 -12.42 -3.31
C ALA A 63 -9.90 -13.31 -4.29
N PRO A 64 -11.09 -12.86 -4.79
CA PRO A 64 -11.97 -13.69 -5.61
C PRO A 64 -11.55 -13.78 -7.07
N LEU A 65 -10.54 -13.01 -7.49
CA LEU A 65 -9.96 -13.02 -8.83
C LEU A 65 -8.45 -12.87 -8.76
N PRO A 66 -7.70 -13.19 -9.82
CA PRO A 66 -6.27 -13.02 -9.86
C PRO A 66 -5.85 -11.57 -9.61
N VAL A 67 -4.90 -11.39 -8.69
CA VAL A 67 -4.27 -10.09 -8.40
C VAL A 67 -2.79 -10.19 -8.68
N VAL A 68 -2.30 -9.30 -9.53
CA VAL A 68 -0.89 -9.11 -9.86
C VAL A 68 -0.38 -7.88 -9.11
N MET A 69 0.72 -8.02 -8.38
CA MET A 69 1.48 -6.87 -7.85
C MET A 69 2.71 -6.69 -8.73
N TRP A 70 2.78 -5.55 -9.38
CA TRP A 70 3.89 -5.19 -10.25
C TRP A 70 4.60 -3.96 -9.69
N VAL A 71 5.83 -4.15 -9.20
CA VAL A 71 6.64 -3.03 -8.72
C VAL A 71 7.12 -2.24 -9.94
N ALA A 72 6.50 -1.11 -10.18
CA ALA A 72 6.68 -0.26 -11.35
C ALA A 72 6.19 1.19 -11.05
N PRO A 73 6.64 2.17 -11.85
CA PRO A 73 7.59 2.11 -12.95
C PRO A 73 9.04 1.90 -12.51
N GLU A 74 10.00 2.01 -13.42
CA GLU A 74 11.44 2.05 -13.08
C GLU A 74 11.72 3.09 -11.99
N GLY A 75 12.54 2.71 -10.99
CA GLY A 75 12.79 3.48 -9.79
C GLY A 75 11.79 3.27 -8.64
N ALA A 76 10.68 2.57 -8.89
CA ALA A 76 9.71 2.21 -7.86
C ALA A 76 10.28 1.18 -6.87
N ARG A 77 9.64 1.07 -5.72
CA ARG A 77 10.04 0.13 -4.67
C ARG A 77 8.85 -0.55 -3.98
N ALA A 78 9.08 -1.77 -3.53
CA ALA A 78 8.22 -2.50 -2.61
C ALA A 78 8.93 -2.61 -1.24
N ALA A 79 9.05 -1.49 -0.51
CA ALA A 79 9.76 -1.46 0.74
C ALA A 79 8.84 -1.79 1.93
N SER A 80 9.39 -2.42 2.98
CA SER A 80 8.71 -2.70 4.25
C SER A 80 7.37 -3.42 4.03
N ALA A 81 6.23 -2.81 4.38
CA ALA A 81 4.90 -3.38 4.15
C ALA A 81 4.66 -3.78 2.68
N GLY A 82 5.26 -3.07 1.71
CA GLY A 82 5.18 -3.39 0.29
C GLY A 82 5.74 -4.77 -0.06
N ALA A 83 6.81 -5.19 0.60
CA ALA A 83 7.37 -6.54 0.39
C ALA A 83 6.37 -7.63 0.79
N PHE A 84 5.60 -7.44 1.88
CA PHE A 84 4.55 -8.37 2.29
C PHE A 84 3.40 -8.41 1.26
N LEU A 85 2.97 -7.24 0.75
CA LEU A 85 1.91 -7.17 -0.26
C LEU A 85 2.34 -7.90 -1.55
N LEU A 86 3.59 -7.71 -1.96
CA LEU A 86 4.16 -8.40 -3.12
C LEU A 86 4.13 -9.93 -2.92
N GLN A 87 4.50 -10.42 -1.72
CA GLN A 87 4.48 -11.85 -1.41
C GLN A 87 3.07 -12.43 -1.29
N ALA A 88 2.08 -11.64 -0.89
CA ALA A 88 0.69 -12.09 -0.77
C ALA A 88 -0.02 -12.24 -2.13
N ALA A 89 0.41 -11.48 -3.16
CA ALA A 89 -0.20 -11.46 -4.48
C ALA A 89 -0.17 -12.81 -5.19
N HIS A 90 -1.15 -13.06 -6.05
CA HIS A 90 -1.18 -14.28 -6.87
C HIS A 90 0.02 -14.33 -7.82
N VAL A 91 0.40 -13.18 -8.40
CA VAL A 91 1.61 -13.05 -9.21
C VAL A 91 2.38 -11.82 -8.75
N ALA A 92 3.67 -11.99 -8.50
CA ALA A 92 4.60 -10.94 -8.10
C ALA A 92 5.56 -10.62 -9.24
N VAL A 93 5.56 -9.38 -9.68
CA VAL A 93 6.34 -8.91 -10.83
C VAL A 93 7.10 -7.65 -10.46
N MET A 94 8.27 -7.48 -11.03
CA MET A 94 9.08 -6.26 -10.86
C MET A 94 9.54 -5.73 -12.22
N ALA A 95 9.53 -4.41 -12.38
CA ALA A 95 10.19 -3.78 -13.50
C ALA A 95 11.72 -3.71 -13.25
N PRO A 96 12.56 -3.70 -14.31
CA PRO A 96 13.96 -3.38 -14.17
C PRO A 96 14.18 -2.05 -13.45
N GLY A 97 15.26 -1.94 -12.67
CA GLY A 97 15.56 -0.71 -11.92
C GLY A 97 14.71 -0.50 -10.65
N THR A 98 13.93 -1.50 -10.23
CA THR A 98 13.15 -1.47 -8.98
C THR A 98 13.80 -2.32 -7.88
N ASN A 99 13.32 -2.16 -6.64
CA ASN A 99 13.81 -2.95 -5.50
C ASN A 99 12.70 -3.38 -4.55
N VAL A 100 12.97 -4.46 -3.79
CA VAL A 100 12.06 -5.01 -2.78
C VAL A 100 12.82 -5.37 -1.51
N GLY A 101 12.22 -5.20 -0.35
CA GLY A 101 12.79 -5.64 0.93
C GLY A 101 12.77 -4.59 2.03
N ALA A 102 13.84 -4.55 2.85
CA ALA A 102 13.98 -3.64 3.99
C ALA A 102 12.73 -3.64 4.90
N ALA A 103 12.29 -4.85 5.31
CA ALA A 103 11.01 -5.05 6.00
C ALA A 103 11.15 -5.22 7.53
N HIS A 104 12.28 -4.81 8.10
CA HIS A 104 12.49 -4.80 9.55
C HIS A 104 11.50 -3.84 10.24
N PRO A 105 10.87 -4.26 11.37
CA PRO A 105 9.90 -3.41 12.06
C PRO A 105 10.55 -2.20 12.72
N VAL A 106 9.97 -1.03 12.49
CA VAL A 106 10.35 0.24 13.12
C VAL A 106 9.13 0.89 13.76
N VAL A 107 9.32 1.74 14.77
CA VAL A 107 8.24 2.57 15.32
C VAL A 107 7.88 3.70 14.34
N ALA A 108 6.75 4.37 14.57
CA ALA A 108 6.22 5.41 13.69
C ALA A 108 7.21 6.57 13.41
N SER A 109 8.19 6.78 14.31
CA SER A 109 9.26 7.77 14.11
C SER A 109 10.40 7.30 13.20
N GLY A 110 10.32 6.09 12.62
CA GLY A 110 11.39 5.48 11.83
C GLY A 110 12.56 4.92 12.65
N LYS A 111 12.49 4.96 13.98
CA LYS A 111 13.51 4.40 14.89
C LYS A 111 13.19 2.94 15.20
N ASP A 112 14.21 2.22 15.64
CA ASP A 112 14.03 0.86 16.17
C ASP A 112 13.10 0.85 17.39
N VAL A 113 12.43 -0.30 17.60
CA VAL A 113 11.62 -0.55 18.80
C VAL A 113 12.56 -0.50 20.01
N PRO A 114 12.31 0.38 21.00
CA PRO A 114 13.27 0.62 22.11
C PRO A 114 13.43 -0.60 23.04
N ASP A 115 12.41 -1.43 23.19
CA ASP A 115 12.41 -2.62 24.02
C ASP A 115 12.87 -3.83 23.18
N GLU A 116 14.03 -4.37 23.52
CA GLU A 116 14.64 -5.50 22.79
C GLU A 116 13.80 -6.79 22.82
N GLU A 117 13.07 -7.04 23.91
CA GLU A 117 12.18 -8.19 23.98
C GLU A 117 10.96 -8.01 23.08
N MET A 118 10.38 -6.82 23.09
CA MET A 118 9.26 -6.46 22.22
C MET A 118 9.71 -6.46 20.76
N LYS A 119 10.87 -5.90 20.44
CA LYS A 119 11.48 -5.91 19.10
C LYS A 119 11.60 -7.34 18.59
N ARG A 120 12.16 -8.25 19.40
CA ARG A 120 12.31 -9.66 19.02
C ARG A 120 10.97 -10.34 18.78
N LYS A 121 9.96 -10.11 19.62
CA LYS A 121 8.61 -10.65 19.44
C LYS A 121 8.00 -10.19 18.13
N ILE A 122 8.03 -8.89 17.84
CA ILE A 122 7.48 -8.31 16.61
C ILE A 122 8.22 -8.83 15.39
N THR A 123 9.55 -8.85 15.44
CA THR A 123 10.37 -9.34 14.32
C THR A 123 10.09 -10.80 14.00
N ASN A 124 10.01 -11.67 15.02
CA ASN A 124 9.72 -13.09 14.83
C ASN A 124 8.32 -13.33 14.27
N ASP A 125 7.32 -12.57 14.74
CA ASP A 125 5.95 -12.66 14.25
C ASP A 125 5.85 -12.21 12.78
N LEU A 126 6.49 -11.10 12.41
CA LEU A 126 6.53 -10.62 11.03
C LEU A 126 7.33 -11.56 10.12
N ALA A 127 8.46 -12.11 10.61
CA ALA A 127 9.23 -13.10 9.86
C ALA A 127 8.42 -14.35 9.56
N ALA A 128 7.69 -14.87 10.54
CA ALA A 128 6.79 -16.00 10.35
C ALA A 128 5.66 -15.69 9.35
N HIS A 129 5.09 -14.49 9.43
CA HIS A 129 4.08 -14.03 8.47
C HIS A 129 4.65 -13.97 7.04
N MET A 130 5.83 -13.37 6.86
CA MET A 130 6.50 -13.27 5.55
C MET A 130 6.77 -14.65 4.95
N ARG A 131 7.33 -15.59 5.76
CA ARG A 131 7.54 -16.98 5.30
C ARG A 131 6.24 -17.64 4.86
N SER A 132 5.17 -17.49 5.64
CA SER A 132 3.86 -18.05 5.33
C SER A 132 3.32 -17.56 3.99
N LEU A 133 3.41 -16.25 3.71
CA LEU A 133 2.97 -15.67 2.45
C LEU A 133 3.75 -16.28 1.26
N ALA A 134 5.08 -16.32 1.37
CA ALA A 134 5.93 -16.88 0.33
C ALA A 134 5.66 -18.37 0.08
N GLN A 135 5.47 -19.16 1.15
CA GLN A 135 5.16 -20.59 1.06
C GLN A 135 3.83 -20.84 0.34
N VAL A 136 2.79 -20.08 0.68
CA VAL A 136 1.47 -20.20 0.02
C VAL A 136 1.57 -19.93 -1.48
N ARG A 137 2.44 -19.00 -1.89
CA ARG A 137 2.62 -18.62 -3.30
C ARG A 137 3.77 -19.37 -3.99
N GLY A 138 4.45 -20.31 -3.30
CA GLY A 138 5.54 -21.11 -3.87
C GLY A 138 6.83 -20.34 -4.11
N ARG A 139 7.06 -19.23 -3.38
CA ARG A 139 8.25 -18.39 -3.47
C ARG A 139 9.30 -18.74 -2.41
N ASN A 140 10.47 -18.14 -2.49
CA ASN A 140 11.60 -18.45 -1.62
C ASN A 140 11.41 -17.86 -0.21
N ALA A 141 10.86 -18.66 0.69
CA ALA A 141 10.52 -18.26 2.06
C ALA A 141 11.76 -17.89 2.90
N GLU A 142 12.91 -18.51 2.64
CA GLU A 142 14.16 -18.24 3.39
C GLU A 142 14.71 -16.85 3.07
N VAL A 143 14.71 -16.48 1.79
CA VAL A 143 15.22 -15.16 1.36
C VAL A 143 14.30 -14.03 1.80
N VAL A 144 12.97 -14.20 1.68
CA VAL A 144 12.05 -13.14 2.11
C VAL A 144 12.01 -12.95 3.62
N GLU A 145 12.30 -14.01 4.40
CA GLU A 145 12.48 -13.89 5.85
C GLU A 145 13.62 -12.95 6.22
N LYS A 146 14.74 -12.98 5.49
CA LYS A 146 15.88 -12.09 5.70
C LYS A 146 15.56 -10.63 5.43
N MET A 147 14.53 -10.33 4.63
CA MET A 147 14.04 -8.96 4.47
C MET A 147 13.52 -8.39 5.80
N VAL A 148 12.98 -9.25 6.66
CA VAL A 148 12.48 -8.87 8.00
C VAL A 148 13.57 -8.93 9.06
N THR A 149 14.33 -10.02 9.10
CA THR A 149 15.31 -10.28 10.18
C THR A 149 16.62 -9.54 10.00
N GLU A 150 17.06 -9.33 8.75
CA GLU A 150 18.36 -8.74 8.37
C GLU A 150 18.22 -7.45 7.56
N SER A 151 16.99 -6.94 7.36
CA SER A 151 16.70 -5.78 6.50
C SER A 151 17.20 -5.97 5.05
N LEU A 152 17.29 -7.21 4.57
CA LEU A 152 17.73 -7.51 3.22
C LEU A 152 16.88 -6.74 2.20
N SER A 153 17.54 -6.16 1.21
CA SER A 153 16.90 -5.51 0.06
C SER A 153 17.51 -6.07 -1.22
N LEU A 154 16.66 -6.38 -2.18
CA LEU A 154 17.04 -7.00 -3.46
C LEU A 154 16.63 -6.09 -4.61
N THR A 155 17.48 -6.01 -5.62
CA THR A 155 17.12 -5.49 -6.94
C THR A 155 16.15 -6.42 -7.65
N ALA A 156 15.47 -5.95 -8.68
CA ALA A 156 14.55 -6.77 -9.48
C ALA A 156 15.20 -8.06 -10.00
N TYR A 157 16.43 -7.98 -10.49
CA TYR A 157 17.17 -9.14 -11.02
C TYR A 157 17.54 -10.15 -9.93
N GLU A 158 17.99 -9.67 -8.76
CA GLU A 158 18.27 -10.54 -7.60
C GLU A 158 16.99 -11.19 -7.08
N ALA A 159 15.91 -10.45 -6.97
CA ALA A 159 14.61 -10.94 -6.53
C ALA A 159 14.07 -12.04 -7.46
N HIS A 160 14.23 -11.90 -8.77
CA HIS A 160 13.86 -12.93 -9.72
C HIS A 160 14.78 -14.15 -9.64
N LYS A 161 16.11 -13.95 -9.59
CA LYS A 161 17.10 -15.02 -9.45
C LYS A 161 16.88 -15.87 -8.19
N GLU A 162 16.56 -15.20 -7.08
CA GLU A 162 16.30 -15.84 -5.78
C GLU A 162 14.86 -16.37 -5.65
N LYS A 163 14.03 -16.28 -6.70
CA LYS A 163 12.63 -16.73 -6.72
C LYS A 163 11.75 -16.02 -5.67
N VAL A 164 12.03 -14.76 -5.41
CA VAL A 164 11.22 -13.87 -4.58
C VAL A 164 10.06 -13.30 -5.40
N VAL A 165 10.28 -13.11 -6.72
CA VAL A 165 9.23 -12.73 -7.68
C VAL A 165 9.16 -13.72 -8.82
N ASP A 166 8.02 -13.76 -9.50
CA ASP A 166 7.71 -14.78 -10.50
C ASP A 166 8.42 -14.49 -11.83
N PHE A 167 8.43 -13.23 -12.26
CA PHE A 167 9.15 -12.78 -13.46
C PHE A 167 9.38 -11.25 -13.44
N LEU A 168 10.11 -10.76 -14.44
CA LEU A 168 10.34 -9.33 -14.68
C LEU A 168 9.52 -8.88 -15.89
N ALA A 169 9.04 -7.63 -15.85
CA ALA A 169 8.39 -6.98 -16.99
C ALA A 169 8.67 -5.48 -16.95
N ALA A 170 9.18 -4.94 -18.05
CA ALA A 170 9.52 -3.52 -18.16
C ALA A 170 8.28 -2.64 -18.37
N ASP A 171 7.30 -3.16 -19.10
CA ASP A 171 6.06 -2.46 -19.42
C ASP A 171 4.84 -3.39 -19.31
N ILE A 172 3.66 -2.80 -19.52
CA ILE A 172 2.38 -3.52 -19.37
C ILE A 172 2.19 -4.57 -20.46
N ASP A 173 2.73 -4.35 -21.65
CA ASP A 173 2.58 -5.28 -22.77
C ASP A 173 3.39 -6.55 -22.49
N GLU A 174 4.65 -6.42 -22.09
CA GLU A 174 5.52 -7.53 -21.65
C GLU A 174 4.90 -8.27 -20.45
N LEU A 175 4.33 -7.53 -19.50
CA LEU A 175 3.65 -8.13 -18.34
C LEU A 175 2.47 -9.01 -18.79
N LEU A 176 1.61 -8.52 -19.66
CA LEU A 176 0.43 -9.26 -20.12
C LEU A 176 0.79 -10.42 -21.04
N GLU A 177 1.83 -10.29 -21.87
CA GLU A 177 2.37 -11.39 -22.66
C GLU A 177 2.87 -12.54 -21.78
N ASN A 178 3.63 -12.24 -20.73
CA ASN A 178 4.13 -13.23 -19.77
C ASN A 178 3.02 -13.88 -18.94
N LEU A 179 1.91 -13.17 -18.73
CA LEU A 179 0.74 -13.70 -18.01
C LEU A 179 -0.16 -14.59 -18.86
N GLU A 180 -0.06 -14.58 -20.21
CA GLU A 180 -0.87 -15.47 -21.05
C GLU A 180 -0.56 -16.94 -20.74
N GLY A 181 -1.59 -17.68 -20.38
CA GLY A 181 -1.46 -19.08 -19.96
C GLY A 181 -0.86 -19.31 -18.57
N TRP A 182 -0.52 -18.24 -17.84
CA TRP A 182 0.01 -18.35 -16.47
C TRP A 182 -1.01 -19.00 -15.54
N LYS A 183 -0.58 -19.98 -14.77
CA LYS A 183 -1.45 -20.73 -13.85
C LYS A 183 -1.49 -20.02 -12.49
N VAL A 184 -2.69 -19.67 -12.06
CA VAL A 184 -2.97 -19.07 -10.75
C VAL A 184 -3.91 -19.95 -9.96
N ASP A 185 -3.74 -19.94 -8.64
CA ASP A 185 -4.66 -20.59 -7.70
C ASP A 185 -5.49 -19.50 -7.01
N VAL A 186 -6.77 -19.45 -7.32
CA VAL A 186 -7.71 -18.49 -6.75
C VAL A 186 -8.70 -19.26 -5.88
N ARG A 187 -8.54 -19.19 -4.58
CA ARG A 187 -9.40 -19.90 -3.60
C ARG A 187 -9.47 -21.41 -3.82
N GLY A 188 -8.34 -22.03 -4.22
CA GLY A 188 -8.28 -23.47 -4.52
C GLY A 188 -8.69 -23.84 -5.95
N ASP A 189 -9.20 -22.88 -6.73
CA ASP A 189 -9.46 -23.05 -8.16
C ASP A 189 -8.23 -22.72 -9.00
N LYS A 190 -7.59 -23.75 -9.54
CA LYS A 190 -6.39 -23.61 -10.39
C LYS A 190 -6.81 -23.40 -11.83
N ARG A 191 -6.55 -22.20 -12.34
CA ARG A 191 -6.88 -21.84 -13.72
C ARG A 191 -5.73 -21.16 -14.43
N ALA A 192 -5.67 -21.30 -15.75
CA ALA A 192 -4.77 -20.53 -16.59
C ALA A 192 -5.41 -19.21 -16.99
N LEU A 193 -4.65 -18.11 -16.95
CA LEU A 193 -5.09 -16.83 -17.45
C LEU A 193 -5.22 -16.89 -18.98
N SER A 194 -6.28 -16.29 -19.52
CA SER A 194 -6.50 -16.20 -20.97
C SER A 194 -6.56 -14.73 -21.36
N LEU A 195 -5.47 -14.25 -21.93
CA LEU A 195 -5.24 -12.86 -22.31
C LEU A 195 -5.01 -12.68 -23.82
N LYS A 196 -5.40 -13.67 -24.65
CA LYS A 196 -5.29 -13.60 -26.13
C LYS A 196 -6.01 -12.39 -26.74
N SER A 197 -7.08 -11.96 -26.09
CA SER A 197 -7.80 -10.73 -26.41
C SER A 197 -8.14 -10.08 -25.08
N TYR A 198 -7.59 -8.90 -24.84
CA TYR A 198 -7.82 -8.18 -23.60
C TYR A 198 -8.11 -6.69 -23.86
N GLN A 199 -8.73 -6.08 -22.87
CA GLN A 199 -8.93 -4.63 -22.80
C GLN A 199 -8.38 -4.14 -21.47
N VAL A 200 -7.42 -3.22 -21.53
CA VAL A 200 -6.89 -2.56 -20.34
C VAL A 200 -7.84 -1.44 -19.92
N ILE A 201 -8.26 -1.47 -18.67
CA ILE A 201 -9.11 -0.45 -18.03
C ILE A 201 -8.31 0.15 -16.88
N ASN A 202 -7.93 1.41 -17.02
CA ASN A 202 -7.24 2.13 -15.96
C ASN A 202 -8.24 2.62 -14.92
N VAL A 203 -8.01 2.29 -13.66
CA VAL A 203 -8.78 2.76 -12.53
C VAL A 203 -7.87 3.58 -11.63
N GLU A 204 -8.35 4.72 -11.17
CA GLU A 204 -7.63 5.60 -10.27
C GLU A 204 -8.37 5.78 -8.94
N MET A 205 -7.66 6.31 -7.96
CA MET A 205 -8.28 6.77 -6.73
C MET A 205 -9.29 7.89 -7.03
N THR A 206 -10.43 7.83 -6.38
CA THR A 206 -11.37 8.94 -6.35
C THR A 206 -10.72 10.19 -5.75
N PRO A 207 -11.21 11.40 -6.02
CA PRO A 207 -10.68 12.62 -5.41
C PRO A 207 -10.64 12.56 -3.88
N ARG A 208 -11.65 11.92 -3.26
CA ARG A 208 -11.71 11.70 -1.81
C ARG A 208 -10.59 10.79 -1.32
N GLU A 209 -10.41 9.64 -1.96
CA GLU A 209 -9.34 8.68 -1.61
C GLU A 209 -7.96 9.31 -1.79
N ARG A 210 -7.75 10.06 -2.89
CA ARG A 210 -6.49 10.77 -3.15
C ARG A 210 -6.18 11.80 -2.07
N MET A 211 -7.19 12.56 -1.64
CA MET A 211 -7.03 13.52 -0.54
C MET A 211 -6.71 12.83 0.77
N LEU A 212 -7.41 11.74 1.12
CA LEU A 212 -7.16 10.98 2.34
C LEU A 212 -5.78 10.31 2.31
N GLN A 213 -5.34 9.80 1.16
CA GLN A 213 -4.01 9.22 0.98
C GLN A 213 -2.92 10.28 1.17
N LEU A 214 -3.11 11.49 0.63
CA LEU A 214 -2.19 12.61 0.83
C LEU A 214 -2.09 13.00 2.30
N LEU A 215 -3.22 13.09 2.99
CA LEU A 215 -3.24 13.39 4.44
C LEU A 215 -2.59 12.28 5.29
N SER A 216 -2.60 11.04 4.81
CA SER A 216 -1.96 9.91 5.50
C SER A 216 -0.45 9.87 5.31
N ASP A 217 0.14 10.74 4.47
CA ASP A 217 1.59 10.91 4.36
C ASP A 217 2.14 11.64 5.59
N PRO A 218 3.10 11.05 6.34
CA PRO A 218 3.64 11.66 7.54
C PRO A 218 4.25 13.05 7.30
N ASN A 219 4.89 13.28 6.15
CA ASN A 219 5.51 14.56 5.85
C ASN A 219 4.46 15.66 5.67
N VAL A 220 3.36 15.33 4.95
CA VAL A 220 2.23 16.25 4.78
C VAL A 220 1.55 16.52 6.11
N ALA A 221 1.35 15.50 6.94
CA ALA A 221 0.75 15.63 8.26
C ALA A 221 1.59 16.51 9.19
N TYR A 222 2.93 16.32 9.22
CA TYR A 222 3.84 17.18 9.99
C TYR A 222 3.86 18.61 9.46
N LEU A 223 3.85 18.81 8.15
CA LEU A 223 3.77 20.14 7.54
C LEU A 223 2.50 20.86 7.95
N LEU A 224 1.35 20.18 7.89
CA LEU A 224 0.07 20.73 8.30
C LEU A 224 0.04 21.10 9.79
N LEU A 225 0.56 20.23 10.67
CA LEU A 225 0.66 20.52 12.09
C LEU A 225 1.52 21.76 12.36
N THR A 226 2.71 21.82 11.78
CA THR A 226 3.66 22.90 12.00
C THR A 226 3.10 24.22 11.47
N ALA A 227 2.61 24.23 10.23
CA ALA A 227 2.01 25.41 9.61
C ALA A 227 0.74 25.89 10.37
N GLY A 228 -0.08 24.94 10.83
CA GLY A 228 -1.30 25.22 11.59
C GLY A 228 -1.00 25.85 12.95
N ILE A 229 -0.04 25.30 13.70
CA ILE A 229 0.41 25.88 14.99
C ILE A 229 0.95 27.30 14.77
N PHE A 230 1.78 27.47 13.73
CA PHE A 230 2.35 28.79 13.42
C PHE A 230 1.27 29.81 13.05
N ALA A 231 0.26 29.42 12.27
CA ALA A 231 -0.87 30.29 11.93
C ALA A 231 -1.67 30.71 13.17
N ILE A 232 -1.93 29.80 14.11
CA ILE A 232 -2.60 30.12 15.39
C ILE A 232 -1.76 31.11 16.20
N VAL A 233 -0.44 30.89 16.30
CA VAL A 233 0.46 31.80 17.03
C VAL A 233 0.45 33.20 16.40
N LEU A 234 0.48 33.32 15.07
CA LEU A 234 0.43 34.60 14.38
C LEU A 234 -0.88 35.34 14.65
N GLU A 235 -2.02 34.65 14.66
CA GLU A 235 -3.32 35.26 15.00
C GLU A 235 -3.32 35.82 16.44
N VAL A 236 -2.72 35.09 17.40
CA VAL A 236 -2.61 35.53 18.79
C VAL A 236 -1.72 36.78 18.92
N LEU A 237 -0.60 36.82 18.17
CA LEU A 237 0.36 37.92 18.21
C LEU A 237 -0.14 39.18 17.43
N SER A 238 -0.97 38.98 16.42
CA SER A 238 -1.48 40.05 15.54
C SER A 238 -2.93 39.76 15.20
N PRO A 239 -3.88 40.03 16.13
CA PRO A 239 -5.28 39.71 15.94
C PRO A 239 -5.85 40.39 14.67
N GLY A 240 -6.27 39.59 13.67
CA GLY A 240 -6.70 40.06 12.35
C GLY A 240 -8.07 39.57 11.92
N GLY A 241 -8.96 39.17 12.85
CA GLY A 241 -10.30 38.69 12.53
C GLY A 241 -10.52 37.20 12.54
N PHE A 242 -9.68 36.47 13.26
CA PHE A 242 -9.75 35.00 13.46
C PHE A 242 -9.52 34.15 12.21
N ILE A 243 -9.14 34.74 11.08
CA ILE A 243 -8.96 34.00 9.82
C ILE A 243 -7.78 33.02 9.90
N LEU A 244 -6.61 33.50 10.33
CA LEU A 244 -5.41 32.68 10.46
C LEU A 244 -5.56 31.64 11.58
N GLY A 245 -6.20 32.01 12.69
CA GLY A 245 -6.46 31.10 13.80
C GLY A 245 -7.37 29.95 13.40
N THR A 246 -8.45 30.25 12.67
CA THR A 246 -9.39 29.23 12.16
C THR A 246 -8.73 28.31 11.14
N ALA A 247 -8.02 28.87 10.16
CA ALA A 247 -7.29 28.09 9.18
C ALA A 247 -6.22 27.21 9.85
N GLY A 248 -5.49 27.76 10.83
CA GLY A 248 -4.50 27.05 11.61
C GLY A 248 -5.10 25.88 12.40
N ALA A 249 -6.26 26.08 13.05
CA ALA A 249 -6.96 25.02 13.76
C ALA A 249 -7.37 23.87 12.83
N VAL A 250 -7.89 24.17 11.64
CA VAL A 250 -8.21 23.15 10.63
C VAL A 250 -6.97 22.38 10.20
N MET A 251 -5.85 23.08 9.92
CA MET A 251 -4.58 22.44 9.55
C MET A 251 -4.06 21.51 10.65
N VAL A 252 -4.13 21.93 11.92
CA VAL A 252 -3.71 21.11 13.07
C VAL A 252 -4.57 19.86 13.19
N LEU A 253 -5.90 19.98 13.03
CA LEU A 253 -6.79 18.84 13.07
C LEU A 253 -6.52 17.85 11.92
N MET A 254 -6.30 18.36 10.70
CA MET A 254 -5.97 17.52 9.54
C MET A 254 -4.61 16.82 9.73
N GLY A 255 -3.60 17.52 10.22
CA GLY A 255 -2.29 16.95 10.50
C GLY A 255 -2.33 15.90 11.63
N ALA A 256 -3.05 16.18 12.71
CA ALA A 256 -3.24 15.23 13.81
C ALA A 256 -4.02 13.97 13.37
N TYR A 257 -5.01 14.13 12.50
CA TYR A 257 -5.68 13.00 11.87
C TYR A 257 -4.75 12.18 10.99
N GLY A 258 -3.92 12.82 10.15
CA GLY A 258 -2.94 12.16 9.28
C GLY A 258 -1.91 11.35 10.06
N LEU A 259 -1.43 11.87 11.20
CA LEU A 259 -0.54 11.15 12.12
C LEU A 259 -1.28 10.17 13.04
N ARG A 260 -2.60 10.05 12.93
CA ARG A 260 -3.45 9.23 13.82
C ARG A 260 -3.29 9.53 15.31
N MET A 261 -2.95 10.76 15.62
CA MET A 261 -2.90 11.22 17.01
C MET A 261 -4.29 11.40 17.62
N LEU A 262 -5.32 11.53 16.78
CA LEU A 262 -6.71 11.67 17.22
C LEU A 262 -7.54 10.52 16.68
N PRO A 263 -8.30 9.81 17.53
CA PRO A 263 -9.36 8.93 17.07
C PRO A 263 -10.43 9.80 16.39
N PHE A 264 -10.71 9.52 15.12
CA PHE A 264 -11.66 10.32 14.36
C PHE A 264 -13.10 10.07 14.86
N ASN A 265 -13.72 11.11 15.40
CA ASN A 265 -15.13 11.09 15.76
C ASN A 265 -15.84 12.23 15.06
N TRP A 266 -16.73 11.89 14.11
CA TRP A 266 -17.53 12.86 13.37
C TRP A 266 -18.35 13.79 14.27
N ALA A 267 -18.89 13.28 15.37
CA ALA A 267 -19.64 14.08 16.33
C ALA A 267 -18.75 15.16 17.00
N GLY A 268 -17.52 14.79 17.34
CA GLY A 268 -16.53 15.73 17.89
C GLY A 268 -16.15 16.83 16.91
N LEU A 269 -15.96 16.48 15.62
CA LEU A 269 -15.67 17.48 14.59
C LEU A 269 -16.85 18.45 14.37
N ILE A 270 -18.07 17.95 14.32
CA ILE A 270 -19.29 18.77 14.16
C ILE A 270 -19.44 19.71 15.36
N LEU A 271 -19.24 19.22 16.59
CA LEU A 271 -19.32 20.05 17.81
C LEU A 271 -18.23 21.13 17.83
N LEU A 272 -17.03 20.81 17.37
CA LEU A 272 -15.92 21.77 17.30
C LEU A 272 -16.19 22.85 16.26
N LEU A 273 -16.69 22.49 15.07
CA LEU A 273 -17.10 23.46 14.05
C LEU A 273 -18.29 24.32 14.52
N ALA A 274 -19.26 23.74 15.21
CA ALA A 274 -20.37 24.49 15.78
C ALA A 274 -19.93 25.48 16.87
N GLY A 275 -18.92 25.10 17.69
CA GLY A 275 -18.37 25.99 18.73
C GLY A 275 -17.51 27.13 18.20
N ILE A 276 -17.04 27.07 16.95
CA ILE A 276 -16.33 28.18 16.28
C ILE A 276 -17.31 29.24 15.75
N VAL A 277 -18.56 28.84 15.45
CA VAL A 277 -19.61 29.74 14.87
C VAL A 277 -20.39 30.49 15.95
N VAL A 278 -20.32 30.10 17.20
CA VAL A 278 -20.95 30.76 18.37
C VAL A 278 -19.94 31.66 19.06
#